data_4dca54445516a86886fc929a7ecdbee7
#
_entry.id   4dca54445516a86886fc929a7ecdbee7
#
_cell.length_a   1.000
_cell.length_b   1.000
_cell.length_c   1.000
_cell.angle_alpha   90.00
_cell.angle_beta   90.00
_cell.angle_gamma   90.00
#
_symmetry.space_group_name_H-M   'P 1'
#
loop_
_entity.id
_entity.type
_entity.pdbx_description
1 polymer ?
#
loop_
_entity_poly.entity_id
_entity_poly.type
_entity_poly.pdbx_seq_one_letter_code
_entity_poly.pdbx_strand_id
1 'polypeptide(L)'
;MKKNLKDIKVAVVSDPIYSLGGQEKHLLGILEAFPNADLYTAWYDREAIKEWFGDREIKTSFVQYIPFHKTLRHFFLLLLPWAYQSFNFRKYDVVISISIHFAKYLRTRSSHIPHVDVCLSPPKFFWQHADRNLTGPEKLKEGVNKGLYKFYHFFVGGPLEKIWQRWDFNAAQRVDYMIANSKTVQERIKRIYKRDADVIYPPVEVSKIKINKAKRENWFLYAGRLETYKGVDLAVKACIDTDVPLKVAGKGTCLEEIKQLVKNSNAKGKIKLLGYVSDAEKYDLMRRAKALIFPSKGEDFGIVPIEAMAAGTPVIAYREGGPTETISEKNPKTGILFGKYDYKELAKILRKFDSDDFDPINCRKQAEEFDTKIFVYKMRAYVEDVLSNY
;
A
#
# COMPACT_ATOMS: atom_id res chain seq x y z
N MET A 1 -16.71 -27.04 21.22
CA MET A 1 -15.61 -27.76 20.51
C MET A 1 -14.93 -26.76 19.57
N LYS A 2 -13.62 -26.53 19.70
CA LYS A 2 -12.89 -25.66 18.76
C LYS A 2 -12.91 -26.30 17.37
N LYS A 3 -13.50 -25.61 16.38
CA LYS A 3 -13.39 -26.03 14.97
C LYS A 3 -11.93 -25.97 14.56
N ASN A 4 -11.45 -26.99 13.84
CA ASN A 4 -10.11 -26.93 13.25
C ASN A 4 -10.12 -25.85 12.15
N LEU A 5 -9.07 -25.03 12.04
CA LEU A 5 -8.95 -23.99 11.01
C LEU A 5 -9.22 -24.53 9.58
N LYS A 6 -8.95 -25.81 9.33
CA LYS A 6 -9.20 -26.45 8.03
C LYS A 6 -10.70 -26.59 7.69
N ASP A 7 -11.55 -26.61 8.73
CA ASP A 7 -13.00 -26.81 8.59
C ASP A 7 -13.79 -25.49 8.64
N ILE A 8 -13.08 -24.36 8.88
CA ILE A 8 -13.69 -23.04 8.97
C ILE A 8 -13.97 -22.51 7.56
N LYS A 9 -15.21 -22.11 7.34
CA LYS A 9 -15.64 -21.43 6.10
C LYS A 9 -15.38 -19.94 6.19
N VAL A 10 -14.42 -19.47 5.43
CA VAL A 10 -13.99 -18.07 5.40
C VAL A 10 -14.49 -17.39 4.13
N ALA A 11 -15.07 -16.19 4.25
CA ALA A 11 -15.27 -15.29 3.13
C ALA A 11 -14.24 -14.15 3.22
N VAL A 12 -13.51 -13.90 2.15
CA VAL A 12 -12.62 -12.74 2.02
C VAL A 12 -13.27 -11.74 1.07
N VAL A 13 -13.37 -10.49 1.49
CA VAL A 13 -14.01 -9.40 0.72
C VAL A 13 -13.00 -8.29 0.48
N SER A 14 -12.70 -7.99 -0.76
CA SER A 14 -11.76 -6.94 -1.14
C SER A 14 -12.44 -5.76 -1.82
N ASP A 15 -11.85 -4.58 -1.72
CA ASP A 15 -12.15 -3.47 -2.63
C ASP A 15 -11.93 -3.91 -4.10
N PRO A 16 -12.44 -3.16 -5.10
CA PRO A 16 -12.33 -3.55 -6.51
C PRO A 16 -10.90 -3.86 -6.93
N ILE A 17 -10.70 -4.96 -7.66
CA ILE A 17 -9.38 -5.50 -8.03
C ILE A 17 -9.15 -5.25 -9.52
N TYR A 18 -8.20 -4.39 -9.89
CA TYR A 18 -7.94 -4.01 -11.28
C TYR A 18 -6.45 -3.89 -11.66
N SER A 19 -5.56 -4.02 -10.70
CA SER A 19 -4.10 -4.04 -10.94
C SER A 19 -3.39 -4.60 -9.73
N LEU A 20 -2.17 -5.10 -9.90
CA LEU A 20 -1.38 -5.53 -8.75
C LEU A 20 -0.74 -4.33 -8.05
N GLY A 21 -1.17 -4.08 -6.82
CA GLY A 21 -0.61 -3.06 -5.93
C GLY A 21 -0.34 -3.61 -4.54
N GLY A 22 -0.12 -2.72 -3.59
CA GLY A 22 0.12 -3.10 -2.18
C GLY A 22 -1.10 -3.76 -1.54
N GLN A 23 -2.32 -3.34 -1.90
CA GLN A 23 -3.56 -3.94 -1.43
C GLN A 23 -3.70 -5.37 -1.92
N GLU A 24 -3.45 -5.61 -3.21
CA GLU A 24 -3.58 -6.94 -3.80
C GLU A 24 -2.50 -7.90 -3.28
N LYS A 25 -1.27 -7.43 -3.05
CA LYS A 25 -0.24 -8.23 -2.37
C LYS A 25 -0.69 -8.62 -0.95
N HIS A 26 -1.32 -7.72 -0.23
CA HIS A 26 -1.86 -8.01 1.10
C HIS A 26 -3.04 -9.01 1.02
N LEU A 27 -3.93 -8.84 0.05
CA LEU A 27 -5.02 -9.78 -0.23
C LEU A 27 -4.50 -11.19 -0.53
N LEU A 28 -3.45 -11.32 -1.35
CA LEU A 28 -2.81 -12.61 -1.63
C LEU A 28 -2.27 -13.27 -0.36
N GLY A 29 -1.68 -12.49 0.56
CA GLY A 29 -1.26 -13.01 1.87
C GLY A 29 -2.43 -13.51 2.73
N ILE A 30 -3.58 -12.84 2.71
CA ILE A 30 -4.80 -13.32 3.40
C ILE A 30 -5.29 -14.62 2.76
N LEU A 31 -5.27 -14.72 1.43
CA LEU A 31 -5.65 -15.94 0.71
C LEU A 31 -4.65 -17.10 0.93
N GLU A 32 -3.39 -16.81 1.20
CA GLU A 32 -2.41 -17.81 1.62
C GLU A 32 -2.66 -18.29 3.06
N ALA A 33 -3.11 -17.39 3.94
CA ALA A 33 -3.55 -17.75 5.27
C ALA A 33 -4.80 -18.64 5.24
N PHE A 34 -5.73 -18.38 4.31
CA PHE A 34 -7.00 -19.09 4.17
C PHE A 34 -7.21 -19.56 2.72
N PRO A 35 -6.52 -20.63 2.27
CA PRO A 35 -6.51 -21.03 0.87
C PRO A 35 -7.88 -21.48 0.35
N ASN A 36 -8.75 -21.97 1.23
CA ASN A 36 -10.12 -22.39 0.90
C ASN A 36 -11.15 -21.27 1.01
N ALA A 37 -10.73 -20.02 1.27
CA ALA A 37 -11.65 -18.92 1.37
C ALA A 37 -12.29 -18.56 0.03
N ASP A 38 -13.60 -18.29 0.06
CA ASP A 38 -14.30 -17.68 -1.08
C ASP A 38 -13.93 -16.20 -1.18
N LEU A 39 -13.53 -15.73 -2.37
CA LEU A 39 -13.16 -14.34 -2.62
C LEU A 39 -14.34 -13.56 -3.21
N TYR A 40 -14.62 -12.40 -2.61
CA TYR A 40 -15.64 -11.45 -3.03
C TYR A 40 -15.05 -10.10 -3.35
N THR A 41 -15.55 -9.44 -4.38
CA THR A 41 -15.26 -8.04 -4.67
C THR A 41 -16.44 -7.39 -5.40
N ALA A 42 -16.55 -6.06 -5.36
CA ALA A 42 -17.61 -5.39 -6.10
C ALA A 42 -17.49 -5.62 -7.61
N TRP A 43 -16.29 -5.54 -8.15
CA TRP A 43 -15.92 -5.85 -9.54
C TRP A 43 -14.40 -6.06 -9.66
N TYR A 44 -13.97 -6.73 -10.76
CA TYR A 44 -12.56 -6.95 -11.05
C TYR A 44 -12.27 -6.93 -12.55
N ASP A 45 -11.00 -6.72 -12.90
CA ASP A 45 -10.52 -6.85 -14.27
C ASP A 45 -9.82 -8.20 -14.45
N ARG A 46 -10.50 -9.15 -15.11
CA ARG A 46 -10.03 -10.54 -15.27
C ARG A 46 -8.65 -10.62 -15.92
N GLU A 47 -8.43 -9.88 -17.00
CA GLU A 47 -7.16 -9.92 -17.73
C GLU A 47 -6.01 -9.33 -16.89
N ALA A 48 -6.30 -8.24 -16.15
CA ALA A 48 -5.29 -7.56 -15.35
C ALA A 48 -4.81 -8.38 -14.13
N ILE A 49 -5.59 -9.36 -13.66
CA ILE A 49 -5.29 -10.09 -12.41
C ILE A 49 -5.04 -11.59 -12.60
N LYS A 50 -5.21 -12.11 -13.82
CA LYS A 50 -5.09 -13.55 -14.13
C LYS A 50 -3.77 -14.16 -13.69
N GLU A 51 -2.67 -13.43 -13.84
CA GLU A 51 -1.33 -13.89 -13.47
C GLU A 51 -1.20 -14.20 -11.97
N TRP A 52 -1.93 -13.48 -11.10
CA TRP A 52 -1.79 -13.58 -9.64
C TRP A 52 -2.87 -14.41 -8.96
N PHE A 53 -4.09 -14.37 -9.51
CA PHE A 53 -5.24 -15.08 -8.93
C PHE A 53 -5.55 -16.38 -9.68
N GLY A 54 -4.92 -16.63 -10.83
CA GLY A 54 -5.12 -17.83 -11.65
C GLY A 54 -6.58 -18.00 -12.04
N ASP A 55 -7.06 -19.23 -11.91
CA ASP A 55 -8.46 -19.59 -12.19
C ASP A 55 -9.36 -19.56 -10.94
N ARG A 56 -8.93 -18.88 -9.86
CA ARG A 56 -9.76 -18.73 -8.66
C ARG A 56 -11.09 -18.07 -9.03
N GLU A 57 -12.18 -18.69 -8.61
CA GLU A 57 -13.51 -18.08 -8.71
C GLU A 57 -13.58 -16.85 -7.82
N ILE A 58 -13.97 -15.71 -8.42
CA ILE A 58 -14.18 -14.44 -7.71
C ILE A 58 -15.66 -14.08 -7.82
N LYS A 59 -16.31 -14.02 -6.67
CA LYS A 59 -17.73 -13.66 -6.59
C LYS A 59 -17.88 -12.15 -6.62
N THR A 60 -18.71 -11.67 -7.56
CA THR A 60 -18.87 -10.23 -7.80
C THR A 60 -20.27 -9.73 -7.48
N SER A 61 -20.39 -8.42 -7.31
CA SER A 61 -21.68 -7.76 -7.18
C SER A 61 -22.31 -7.47 -8.55
N PHE A 62 -23.52 -6.93 -8.53
CA PHE A 62 -24.19 -6.46 -9.73
C PHE A 62 -23.41 -5.41 -10.54
N VAL A 63 -22.47 -4.68 -9.89
CA VAL A 63 -21.65 -3.66 -10.56
C VAL A 63 -20.76 -4.27 -11.66
N GLN A 64 -20.31 -5.51 -11.52
CA GLN A 64 -19.51 -6.22 -12.53
C GLN A 64 -20.20 -6.28 -13.90
N TYR A 65 -21.54 -6.33 -13.91
CA TYR A 65 -22.34 -6.52 -15.11
C TYR A 65 -22.87 -5.22 -15.72
N ILE A 66 -22.58 -4.07 -15.08
CA ILE A 66 -22.96 -2.77 -15.62
C ILE A 66 -22.02 -2.40 -16.78
N PRO A 67 -22.53 -2.05 -17.96
CA PRO A 67 -21.70 -1.61 -19.09
C PRO A 67 -20.79 -0.44 -18.70
N PHE A 68 -19.58 -0.41 -19.28
CA PHE A 68 -18.61 0.65 -19.09
C PHE A 68 -18.12 0.87 -17.64
N HIS A 69 -18.33 -0.07 -16.71
CA HIS A 69 -17.89 0.07 -15.33
C HIS A 69 -16.38 0.35 -15.20
N LYS A 70 -15.53 -0.19 -16.09
CA LYS A 70 -14.09 0.09 -16.13
C LYS A 70 -13.79 1.56 -16.47
N THR A 71 -14.48 2.12 -17.44
CA THR A 71 -14.28 3.49 -17.92
C THR A 71 -14.93 4.53 -17.00
N LEU A 72 -16.11 4.22 -16.48
CA LEU A 72 -16.89 5.10 -15.61
C LEU A 72 -16.73 4.78 -14.11
N ARG A 73 -15.63 4.12 -13.74
CA ARG A 73 -15.38 3.63 -12.36
C ARG A 73 -15.63 4.67 -11.27
N HIS A 74 -15.36 5.95 -11.54
CA HIS A 74 -15.56 7.03 -10.57
C HIS A 74 -17.05 7.31 -10.27
N PHE A 75 -17.93 7.07 -11.25
CA PHE A 75 -19.37 7.18 -11.03
C PHE A 75 -19.94 6.02 -10.22
N PHE A 76 -19.34 4.82 -10.39
CA PHE A 76 -19.78 3.63 -9.66
C PHE A 76 -19.36 3.62 -8.20
N LEU A 77 -18.46 4.53 -7.76
CA LEU A 77 -18.17 4.72 -6.34
C LEU A 77 -19.44 4.94 -5.51
N LEU A 78 -20.44 5.62 -6.08
CA LEU A 78 -21.72 5.85 -5.41
C LEU A 78 -22.50 4.56 -5.13
N LEU A 79 -22.36 3.53 -5.97
CA LEU A 79 -23.06 2.26 -5.86
C LEU A 79 -22.33 1.25 -4.97
N LEU A 80 -21.04 1.45 -4.67
CA LEU A 80 -20.24 0.47 -3.93
C LEU A 80 -20.80 0.15 -2.54
N PRO A 81 -21.31 1.09 -1.74
CA PRO A 81 -21.93 0.76 -0.45
C PRO A 81 -23.05 -0.29 -0.57
N TRP A 82 -23.91 -0.17 -1.58
CA TRP A 82 -24.98 -1.14 -1.83
C TRP A 82 -24.45 -2.44 -2.45
N ALA A 83 -23.45 -2.34 -3.31
CA ALA A 83 -22.79 -3.50 -3.91
C ALA A 83 -22.25 -4.46 -2.83
N TYR A 84 -21.53 -3.94 -1.83
CA TYR A 84 -21.02 -4.76 -0.73
C TYR A 84 -22.12 -5.27 0.21
N GLN A 85 -23.21 -4.53 0.39
CA GLN A 85 -24.35 -4.96 1.20
C GLN A 85 -25.23 -6.01 0.50
N SER A 86 -25.10 -6.21 -0.82
CA SER A 86 -25.86 -7.20 -1.57
C SER A 86 -25.40 -8.64 -1.34
N PHE A 87 -24.17 -8.83 -0.87
CA PHE A 87 -23.62 -10.17 -0.62
C PHE A 87 -24.31 -10.88 0.54
N ASN A 88 -24.35 -12.22 0.45
CA ASN A 88 -24.91 -13.08 1.49
C ASN A 88 -23.79 -13.94 2.11
N PHE A 89 -23.56 -13.75 3.40
CA PHE A 89 -22.48 -14.42 4.14
C PHE A 89 -22.98 -15.50 5.11
N ARG A 90 -24.27 -15.87 5.11
CA ARG A 90 -24.88 -16.78 6.10
C ARG A 90 -24.22 -18.17 6.21
N LYS A 91 -23.50 -18.60 5.17
CA LYS A 91 -22.85 -19.92 5.13
C LYS A 91 -21.42 -19.94 5.67
N TYR A 92 -20.88 -18.78 6.06
CA TYR A 92 -19.51 -18.64 6.54
C TYR A 92 -19.47 -18.57 8.06
N ASP A 93 -18.32 -18.99 8.61
CA ASP A 93 -18.04 -18.89 10.03
C ASP A 93 -17.40 -17.53 10.38
N VAL A 94 -16.71 -16.91 9.42
CA VAL A 94 -16.09 -15.57 9.56
C VAL A 94 -16.04 -14.85 8.22
N VAL A 95 -16.17 -13.54 8.24
CA VAL A 95 -15.96 -12.66 7.08
C VAL A 95 -14.77 -11.76 7.33
N ILE A 96 -13.78 -11.79 6.44
CA ILE A 96 -12.60 -10.92 6.50
C ILE A 96 -12.70 -9.92 5.36
N SER A 97 -12.84 -8.63 5.65
CA SER A 97 -12.70 -7.59 4.64
C SER A 97 -11.29 -7.02 4.63
N ILE A 98 -10.79 -6.66 3.44
CA ILE A 98 -9.59 -5.86 3.26
C ILE A 98 -9.98 -4.55 2.59
N SER A 99 -9.83 -3.44 3.31
CA SER A 99 -10.42 -2.19 2.92
C SER A 99 -9.44 -1.02 2.92
N ILE A 100 -9.45 -0.25 1.83
CA ILE A 100 -9.01 1.14 1.78
C ILE A 100 -10.26 2.02 1.67
N HIS A 101 -11.31 1.51 1.00
CA HIS A 101 -12.49 2.28 0.66
C HIS A 101 -13.78 1.64 1.20
N PHE A 102 -14.36 0.69 0.47
CA PHE A 102 -15.76 0.29 0.66
C PHE A 102 -15.95 -1.17 1.08
N ALA A 103 -14.94 -2.04 1.06
CA ALA A 103 -15.11 -3.47 1.39
C ALA A 103 -15.71 -3.66 2.79
N LYS A 104 -15.37 -2.81 3.77
CA LYS A 104 -15.94 -2.82 5.14
C LYS A 104 -17.44 -2.47 5.22
N TYR A 105 -18.05 -1.99 4.12
CA TYR A 105 -19.50 -1.66 4.10
C TYR A 105 -20.41 -2.88 4.03
N LEU A 106 -19.88 -4.07 3.87
CA LEU A 106 -20.62 -5.32 3.88
C LEU A 106 -21.46 -5.47 5.17
N ARG A 107 -22.44 -6.37 5.13
CA ARG A 107 -23.24 -6.76 6.30
C ARG A 107 -23.31 -8.27 6.37
N THR A 108 -22.89 -8.84 7.49
CA THR A 108 -22.98 -10.29 7.75
C THR A 108 -24.44 -10.75 7.86
N ARG A 109 -25.34 -9.83 8.25
CA ARG A 109 -26.78 -10.08 8.49
C ARG A 109 -27.04 -11.18 9.55
N SER A 110 -26.06 -11.47 10.38
CA SER A 110 -26.12 -12.44 11.47
C SER A 110 -25.18 -11.98 12.58
N SER A 111 -25.67 -12.02 13.82
CA SER A 111 -24.83 -11.76 15.01
C SER A 111 -23.87 -12.89 15.32
N HIS A 112 -23.99 -14.03 14.64
CA HIS A 112 -23.12 -15.20 14.85
C HIS A 112 -21.97 -15.32 13.86
N ILE A 113 -21.76 -14.30 13.01
CA ILE A 113 -20.69 -14.30 12.00
C ILE A 113 -19.83 -13.08 12.21
N PRO A 114 -18.67 -13.20 12.86
CA PRO A 114 -17.78 -12.08 13.10
C PRO A 114 -17.27 -11.48 11.78
N HIS A 115 -17.21 -10.14 11.75
CA HIS A 115 -16.62 -9.37 10.69
C HIS A 115 -15.29 -8.79 11.15
N VAL A 116 -14.19 -9.27 10.57
CA VAL A 116 -12.84 -8.76 10.76
C VAL A 116 -12.49 -7.85 9.58
N ASP A 117 -12.17 -6.59 9.82
CA ASP A 117 -11.70 -5.67 8.77
C ASP A 117 -10.20 -5.43 8.87
N VAL A 118 -9.46 -5.82 7.83
CA VAL A 118 -8.07 -5.44 7.63
C VAL A 118 -8.06 -4.07 6.97
N CYS A 119 -8.05 -3.03 7.79
CA CYS A 119 -8.07 -1.64 7.34
C CYS A 119 -6.67 -1.20 6.92
N LEU A 120 -6.44 -1.02 5.62
CA LEU A 120 -5.16 -0.55 5.10
C LEU A 120 -4.99 0.96 5.30
N SER A 121 -6.06 1.70 5.31
CA SER A 121 -6.18 3.11 5.69
C SER A 121 -7.64 3.53 5.67
N PRO A 122 -8.11 4.39 6.59
CA PRO A 122 -9.31 5.16 6.35
C PRO A 122 -9.20 5.95 5.05
N PRO A 123 -10.28 6.06 4.24
CA PRO A 123 -10.24 6.70 2.92
C PRO A 123 -9.69 8.12 2.97
N LYS A 124 -8.46 8.33 2.49
CA LYS A 124 -7.76 9.63 2.57
C LYS A 124 -8.56 10.76 1.93
N PHE A 125 -9.27 10.46 0.86
CA PHE A 125 -10.09 11.45 0.15
C PHE A 125 -11.33 11.92 0.93
N PHE A 126 -11.78 11.18 1.96
CA PHE A 126 -12.82 11.64 2.87
C PHE A 126 -12.27 12.37 4.11
N TRP A 127 -11.12 11.91 4.62
CA TRP A 127 -10.68 12.26 5.96
C TRP A 127 -9.45 13.14 6.05
N GLN A 128 -8.66 13.28 4.97
CA GLN A 128 -7.39 13.99 4.98
C GLN A 128 -7.39 15.15 3.99
N HIS A 129 -7.97 16.30 4.36
CA HIS A 129 -7.97 17.50 3.53
C HIS A 129 -6.54 17.96 3.13
N ALA A 130 -5.55 17.78 4.03
CA ALA A 130 -4.15 18.09 3.74
C ALA A 130 -3.57 17.17 2.65
N ASP A 131 -4.04 15.91 2.56
CA ASP A 131 -3.60 14.96 1.54
C ASP A 131 -4.30 15.18 0.18
N ARG A 132 -5.33 16.03 0.09
CA ARG A 132 -5.93 16.44 -1.19
C ARG A 132 -4.92 17.14 -2.08
N ASN A 133 -3.96 17.88 -1.51
CA ASN A 133 -2.87 18.48 -2.25
C ASN A 133 -1.87 17.43 -2.76
N LEU A 134 -1.80 16.25 -2.12
CA LEU A 134 -0.94 15.13 -2.52
C LEU A 134 -1.53 14.32 -3.68
N THR A 135 -2.84 14.19 -3.75
CA THR A 135 -3.57 13.58 -4.88
C THR A 135 -3.94 14.60 -5.96
N GLY A 136 -3.49 15.83 -5.80
CA GLY A 136 -3.53 16.99 -6.69
C GLY A 136 -4.75 17.11 -7.61
N PRO A 137 -5.78 17.91 -7.21
CA PRO A 137 -6.82 18.29 -8.17
C PRO A 137 -6.27 19.04 -9.40
N GLU A 138 -5.05 19.58 -9.33
CA GLU A 138 -4.42 20.28 -10.45
C GLU A 138 -4.01 19.35 -11.60
N LYS A 139 -3.57 18.12 -11.32
CA LYS A 139 -3.24 17.16 -12.40
C LYS A 139 -4.47 16.46 -12.99
N LEU A 140 -5.58 16.36 -12.26
CA LEU A 140 -6.87 15.98 -12.82
C LEU A 140 -7.40 17.03 -13.82
N LYS A 141 -6.94 18.30 -13.72
CA LYS A 141 -7.38 19.37 -14.63
C LYS A 141 -6.86 19.25 -16.06
N GLU A 142 -5.70 18.63 -16.28
CA GLU A 142 -5.09 18.58 -17.62
C GLU A 142 -5.57 17.41 -18.50
N GLY A 143 -6.16 16.37 -17.92
CA GLY A 143 -6.57 15.17 -18.64
C GLY A 143 -8.04 14.76 -18.52
N VAL A 144 -8.83 15.42 -17.67
CA VAL A 144 -10.23 15.05 -17.41
C VAL A 144 -11.17 16.18 -17.88
N ASN A 145 -12.23 15.79 -18.59
CA ASN A 145 -13.32 16.69 -18.97
C ASN A 145 -13.78 17.53 -17.76
N LYS A 146 -13.83 18.86 -17.91
CA LYS A 146 -14.20 19.82 -16.84
C LYS A 146 -15.51 19.48 -16.13
N GLY A 147 -16.45 18.83 -16.83
CA GLY A 147 -17.72 18.34 -16.27
C GLY A 147 -17.49 17.17 -15.29
N LEU A 148 -16.63 16.21 -15.64
CA LEU A 148 -16.29 15.07 -14.81
C LEU A 148 -15.55 15.51 -13.53
N TYR A 149 -14.67 16.51 -13.64
CA TYR A 149 -13.99 17.12 -12.49
C TYR A 149 -14.98 17.81 -11.54
N LYS A 150 -15.92 18.62 -12.08
CA LYS A 150 -16.96 19.28 -11.27
C LYS A 150 -17.85 18.25 -10.58
N PHE A 151 -18.25 17.18 -11.29
CA PHE A 151 -19.03 16.08 -10.73
C PHE A 151 -18.28 15.40 -9.60
N TYR A 152 -17.03 14.99 -9.82
CA TYR A 152 -16.19 14.37 -8.80
C TYR A 152 -16.05 15.27 -7.56
N HIS A 153 -15.77 16.56 -7.77
CA HIS A 153 -15.59 17.51 -6.67
C HIS A 153 -16.90 17.76 -5.90
N PHE A 154 -18.04 17.74 -6.58
CA PHE A 154 -19.33 17.86 -5.94
C PHE A 154 -19.69 16.62 -5.11
N PHE A 155 -19.48 15.42 -5.68
CA PHE A 155 -19.90 14.16 -5.03
C PHE A 155 -18.89 13.60 -4.03
N VAL A 156 -17.60 13.85 -4.19
CA VAL A 156 -16.56 13.25 -3.35
C VAL A 156 -15.87 14.26 -2.45
N GLY A 157 -15.69 15.49 -2.89
CA GLY A 157 -14.95 16.52 -2.18
C GLY A 157 -15.73 17.78 -1.82
N GLY A 158 -17.02 17.82 -2.12
CA GLY A 158 -17.88 18.98 -1.95
C GLY A 158 -18.89 18.85 -0.80
N PRO A 159 -20.11 19.35 -0.98
CA PRO A 159 -21.15 19.35 0.07
C PRO A 159 -21.49 17.97 0.64
N LEU A 160 -21.29 16.91 -0.17
CA LEU A 160 -21.59 15.53 0.23
C LEU A 160 -20.47 14.85 1.02
N GLU A 161 -19.33 15.50 1.20
CA GLU A 161 -18.19 14.92 1.96
C GLU A 161 -18.59 14.50 3.38
N LYS A 162 -19.37 15.32 4.08
CA LYS A 162 -19.86 14.99 5.43
C LYS A 162 -20.78 13.77 5.44
N ILE A 163 -21.56 13.57 4.37
CA ILE A 163 -22.41 12.39 4.22
C ILE A 163 -21.54 11.15 4.04
N TRP A 164 -20.52 11.22 3.19
CA TRP A 164 -19.55 10.13 2.99
C TRP A 164 -18.78 9.82 4.25
N GLN A 165 -18.30 10.83 4.99
CA GLN A 165 -17.62 10.65 6.27
C GLN A 165 -18.53 9.94 7.27
N ARG A 166 -19.81 10.34 7.35
CA ARG A 166 -20.78 9.69 8.24
C ARG A 166 -21.07 8.24 7.85
N TRP A 167 -21.19 7.96 6.55
CA TRP A 167 -21.40 6.60 6.08
C TRP A 167 -20.19 5.72 6.34
N ASP A 168 -19.01 6.22 6.09
CA ASP A 168 -17.75 5.52 6.34
C ASP A 168 -17.53 5.27 7.83
N PHE A 169 -17.78 6.28 8.66
CA PHE A 169 -17.75 6.13 10.12
C PHE A 169 -18.74 5.04 10.58
N ASN A 170 -19.99 5.10 10.13
CA ASN A 170 -21.01 4.11 10.50
C ASN A 170 -20.66 2.70 9.98
N ALA A 171 -20.02 2.59 8.82
CA ALA A 171 -19.53 1.31 8.31
C ALA A 171 -18.45 0.73 9.23
N ALA A 172 -17.49 1.56 9.65
CA ALA A 172 -16.45 1.17 10.58
C ALA A 172 -16.99 0.74 11.95
N GLN A 173 -18.11 1.35 12.43
CA GLN A 173 -18.73 0.94 13.71
C GLN A 173 -19.41 -0.44 13.66
N ARG A 174 -19.74 -0.94 12.46
CA ARG A 174 -20.37 -2.28 12.30
C ARG A 174 -19.37 -3.43 12.20
N VAL A 175 -18.10 -3.12 12.03
CA VAL A 175 -17.02 -4.10 12.04
C VAL A 175 -16.83 -4.60 13.47
N ASP A 176 -16.77 -5.91 13.68
CA ASP A 176 -16.58 -6.47 15.05
C ASP A 176 -15.13 -6.29 15.50
N TYR A 177 -14.16 -6.63 14.64
CA TYR A 177 -12.72 -6.57 14.92
C TYR A 177 -11.98 -5.82 13.82
N MET A 178 -11.08 -4.91 14.20
CA MET A 178 -10.27 -4.13 13.26
C MET A 178 -8.79 -4.48 13.37
N ILE A 179 -8.16 -4.71 12.23
CA ILE A 179 -6.71 -4.89 12.09
C ILE A 179 -6.17 -3.71 11.28
N ALA A 180 -5.17 -3.04 11.81
CA ALA A 180 -4.39 -2.01 11.12
C ALA A 180 -3.14 -2.64 10.49
N ASN A 181 -2.73 -2.18 9.31
CA ASN A 181 -1.51 -2.63 8.65
C ASN A 181 -0.23 -1.95 9.18
N SER A 182 -0.35 -1.01 10.13
CA SER A 182 0.77 -0.33 10.79
C SER A 182 0.27 0.41 12.03
N LYS A 183 1.18 0.80 12.94
CA LYS A 183 0.86 1.67 14.07
C LYS A 183 0.35 3.04 13.60
N THR A 184 0.91 3.55 12.52
CA THR A 184 0.46 4.78 11.85
C THR A 184 -1.02 4.71 11.46
N VAL A 185 -1.45 3.59 10.88
CA VAL A 185 -2.85 3.37 10.52
C VAL A 185 -3.70 3.09 11.76
N GLN A 186 -3.20 2.37 12.75
CA GLN A 186 -3.86 2.16 14.05
C GLN A 186 -4.23 3.50 14.72
N GLU A 187 -3.28 4.42 14.80
CA GLU A 187 -3.53 5.77 15.35
C GLU A 187 -4.57 6.54 14.53
N ARG A 188 -4.53 6.39 13.20
CA ARG A 188 -5.50 7.01 12.31
C ARG A 188 -6.90 6.43 12.49
N ILE A 189 -7.04 5.11 12.64
CA ILE A 189 -8.31 4.43 12.98
C ILE A 189 -8.84 4.98 14.30
N LYS A 190 -8.01 5.03 15.33
CA LYS A 190 -8.39 5.58 16.64
C LYS A 190 -8.85 7.03 16.55
N ARG A 191 -8.14 7.86 15.79
CA ARG A 191 -8.49 9.28 15.63
C ARG A 191 -9.77 9.47 14.85
N ILE A 192 -9.95 8.74 13.73
CA ILE A 192 -11.07 8.94 12.79
C ILE A 192 -12.31 8.16 13.22
N TYR A 193 -12.16 6.85 13.45
CA TYR A 193 -13.29 5.97 13.74
C TYR A 193 -13.58 5.83 15.24
N LYS A 194 -12.71 6.38 16.10
CA LYS A 194 -12.82 6.24 17.58
C LYS A 194 -12.86 4.77 18.00
N ARG A 195 -12.14 3.92 17.28
CA ARG A 195 -12.05 2.49 17.51
C ARG A 195 -10.60 2.08 17.78
N ASP A 196 -10.44 1.06 18.58
CA ASP A 196 -9.16 0.37 18.71
C ASP A 196 -9.01 -0.65 17.57
N ALA A 197 -7.77 -0.95 17.21
CA ALA A 197 -7.41 -1.94 16.20
C ALA A 197 -6.11 -2.63 16.62
N ASP A 198 -5.97 -3.91 16.27
CA ASP A 198 -4.72 -4.62 16.43
C ASP A 198 -3.80 -4.37 15.21
N VAL A 199 -2.49 -4.53 15.42
CA VAL A 199 -1.53 -4.32 14.31
C VAL A 199 -1.03 -5.66 13.80
N ILE A 200 -1.31 -5.94 12.52
CA ILE A 200 -0.69 -7.03 11.77
C ILE A 200 -0.06 -6.41 10.51
N TYR A 201 1.26 -6.38 10.49
CA TYR A 201 2.01 -5.81 9.36
C TYR A 201 1.78 -6.57 8.07
N PRO A 202 1.75 -5.90 6.89
CA PRO A 202 1.50 -6.53 5.60
C PRO A 202 2.55 -7.59 5.24
N PRO A 203 2.18 -8.60 4.44
CA PRO A 203 3.11 -9.62 3.98
C PRO A 203 4.09 -9.04 2.95
N VAL A 204 5.37 -9.36 3.12
CA VAL A 204 6.42 -9.11 2.13
C VAL A 204 7.08 -10.44 1.80
N GLU A 205 7.24 -10.76 0.52
CA GLU A 205 7.83 -12.02 0.07
C GLU A 205 9.36 -12.01 0.22
N VAL A 206 9.82 -11.80 1.47
CA VAL A 206 11.24 -11.65 1.80
C VAL A 206 12.04 -12.87 1.34
N SER A 207 11.51 -14.08 1.50
CA SER A 207 12.16 -15.33 1.09
C SER A 207 12.46 -15.41 -0.42
N LYS A 208 11.68 -14.72 -1.27
CA LYS A 208 11.91 -14.67 -2.73
C LYS A 208 13.01 -13.69 -3.15
N ILE A 209 13.41 -12.78 -2.26
CA ILE A 209 14.41 -11.76 -2.56
C ILE A 209 15.79 -12.28 -2.15
N LYS A 210 16.71 -12.39 -3.12
CA LYS A 210 18.08 -12.81 -2.86
C LYS A 210 18.86 -11.66 -2.24
N ILE A 211 19.60 -11.96 -1.17
CA ILE A 211 20.51 -11.00 -0.55
C ILE A 211 21.80 -10.88 -1.35
N ASN A 212 22.36 -9.69 -1.43
CA ASN A 212 23.71 -9.45 -1.92
C ASN A 212 24.65 -9.14 -0.75
N LYS A 213 25.73 -9.92 -0.63
CA LYS A 213 26.80 -9.71 0.34
C LYS A 213 28.04 -9.05 -0.29
N ALA A 214 28.04 -8.86 -1.62
CA ALA A 214 29.14 -8.20 -2.33
C ALA A 214 29.07 -6.67 -2.14
N LYS A 215 30.17 -5.98 -2.51
CA LYS A 215 30.22 -4.52 -2.49
C LYS A 215 29.12 -3.93 -3.39
N ARG A 216 28.39 -2.95 -2.87
CA ARG A 216 27.34 -2.24 -3.59
C ARG A 216 27.94 -1.32 -4.67
N GLU A 217 27.19 -1.12 -5.75
CA GLU A 217 27.58 -0.16 -6.78
C GLU A 217 27.35 1.28 -6.29
N ASN A 218 28.08 2.22 -6.88
CA ASN A 218 28.03 3.62 -6.44
C ASN A 218 26.88 4.41 -7.11
N TRP A 219 25.63 3.99 -6.89
CA TRP A 219 24.43 4.71 -7.31
C TRP A 219 23.27 4.43 -6.35
N PHE A 220 22.40 5.42 -6.21
CA PHE A 220 21.20 5.31 -5.42
C PHE A 220 20.02 4.81 -6.27
N LEU A 221 19.02 4.21 -5.62
CA LEU A 221 17.80 3.74 -6.26
C LEU A 221 16.59 4.50 -5.72
N TYR A 222 15.72 4.93 -6.62
CA TYR A 222 14.33 5.21 -6.32
C TYR A 222 13.49 4.15 -7.02
N ALA A 223 12.57 3.48 -6.29
CA ALA A 223 11.66 2.49 -6.86
C ALA A 223 10.23 2.73 -6.35
N GLY A 224 9.29 2.98 -7.27
CA GLY A 224 7.91 3.24 -6.91
C GLY A 224 7.13 4.03 -7.96
N ARG A 225 5.85 4.28 -7.67
CA ARG A 225 5.02 5.14 -8.52
C ARG A 225 5.58 6.56 -8.56
N LEU A 226 5.65 7.15 -9.75
CA LEU A 226 6.13 8.52 -9.92
C LEU A 226 4.96 9.51 -9.71
N GLU A 227 4.55 9.62 -8.44
CA GLU A 227 3.49 10.52 -8.00
C GLU A 227 4.08 11.59 -7.05
N THR A 228 3.47 12.76 -7.01
CA THR A 228 3.96 13.91 -6.22
C THR A 228 4.21 13.54 -4.75
N TYR A 229 3.25 12.85 -4.12
CA TYR A 229 3.37 12.45 -2.71
C TYR A 229 4.44 11.38 -2.44
N LYS A 230 4.93 10.70 -3.50
CA LYS A 230 6.04 9.74 -3.41
C LYS A 230 7.42 10.41 -3.45
N GLY A 231 7.48 11.72 -3.71
CA GLY A 231 8.67 12.54 -3.58
C GLY A 231 9.80 12.20 -4.56
N VAL A 232 9.47 11.68 -5.74
CA VAL A 232 10.49 11.38 -6.76
C VAL A 232 11.28 12.63 -7.17
N ASP A 233 10.62 13.78 -7.23
CA ASP A 233 11.24 15.08 -7.52
C ASP A 233 12.26 15.47 -6.44
N LEU A 234 11.96 15.20 -5.16
CA LEU A 234 12.84 15.46 -4.03
C LEU A 234 14.11 14.59 -4.14
N ALA A 235 13.97 13.29 -4.46
CA ALA A 235 15.10 12.40 -4.69
C ALA A 235 15.99 12.88 -5.85
N VAL A 236 15.37 13.23 -6.99
CA VAL A 236 16.08 13.71 -8.18
C VAL A 236 16.80 15.03 -7.91
N LYS A 237 16.13 16.01 -7.28
CA LYS A 237 16.75 17.30 -6.91
C LYS A 237 17.94 17.13 -5.97
N ALA A 238 17.84 16.24 -4.98
CA ALA A 238 18.93 15.96 -4.05
C ALA A 238 20.13 15.32 -4.75
N CYS A 239 19.90 14.38 -5.69
CA CYS A 239 20.98 13.75 -6.45
C CYS A 239 21.61 14.71 -7.46
N ILE A 240 20.86 15.64 -8.06
CA ILE A 240 21.40 16.73 -8.92
C ILE A 240 22.32 17.62 -8.07
N ASP A 241 21.87 18.08 -6.90
CA ASP A 241 22.60 18.98 -6.02
C ASP A 241 23.91 18.35 -5.47
N THR A 242 23.95 17.04 -5.34
CA THR A 242 25.12 16.31 -4.81
C THR A 242 25.97 15.64 -5.89
N ASP A 243 25.55 15.75 -7.15
CA ASP A 243 26.22 15.14 -8.30
C ASP A 243 26.37 13.61 -8.19
N VAL A 244 25.46 12.92 -7.48
CA VAL A 244 25.49 11.46 -7.30
C VAL A 244 24.60 10.73 -8.29
N PRO A 245 24.98 9.52 -8.75
CA PRO A 245 24.18 8.75 -9.67
C PRO A 245 22.90 8.23 -9.04
N LEU A 246 21.77 8.33 -9.78
CA LEU A 246 20.47 7.82 -9.39
C LEU A 246 19.82 7.01 -10.52
N LYS A 247 19.27 5.85 -10.17
CA LYS A 247 18.35 5.10 -11.04
C LYS A 247 16.94 5.24 -10.50
N VAL A 248 16.01 5.63 -11.38
CA VAL A 248 14.59 5.82 -11.05
C VAL A 248 13.79 4.75 -11.77
N ALA A 249 13.23 3.80 -11.02
CA ALA A 249 12.39 2.72 -11.51
C ALA A 249 10.93 2.99 -11.16
N GLY A 250 10.06 3.09 -12.18
CA GLY A 250 8.64 3.31 -12.01
C GLY A 250 8.00 4.12 -13.12
N LYS A 251 6.66 4.22 -13.04
CA LYS A 251 5.80 5.03 -13.90
C LYS A 251 4.86 5.87 -13.03
N GLY A 252 4.33 6.96 -13.57
CA GLY A 252 3.37 7.81 -12.88
C GLY A 252 3.22 9.17 -13.52
N THR A 253 2.36 9.99 -12.93
CA THR A 253 1.96 11.28 -13.48
C THR A 253 3.10 12.30 -13.51
N CYS A 254 4.11 12.15 -12.63
CA CYS A 254 5.27 13.06 -12.56
C CYS A 254 6.37 12.75 -13.59
N LEU A 255 6.23 11.73 -14.46
CA LEU A 255 7.32 11.30 -15.34
C LEU A 255 7.84 12.42 -16.25
N GLU A 256 6.97 13.18 -16.88
CA GLU A 256 7.37 14.25 -17.80
C GLU A 256 8.05 15.43 -17.06
N GLU A 257 7.55 15.78 -15.88
CA GLU A 257 8.17 16.78 -15.02
C GLU A 257 9.59 16.35 -14.61
N ILE A 258 9.77 15.08 -14.23
CA ILE A 258 11.09 14.53 -13.88
C ILE A 258 12.03 14.51 -15.08
N LYS A 259 11.56 14.16 -16.28
CA LYS A 259 12.35 14.24 -17.51
C LYS A 259 12.84 15.65 -17.78
N GLN A 260 11.98 16.67 -17.63
CA GLN A 260 12.35 18.07 -17.82
C GLN A 260 13.37 18.52 -16.76
N LEU A 261 13.16 18.13 -15.50
CA LEU A 261 14.09 18.44 -14.42
C LEU A 261 15.51 17.90 -14.71
N VAL A 262 15.60 16.64 -15.14
CA VAL A 262 16.88 16.01 -15.52
C VAL A 262 17.50 16.68 -16.76
N LYS A 263 16.69 16.98 -17.78
CA LYS A 263 17.16 17.62 -19.02
C LYS A 263 17.75 19.00 -18.77
N ASN A 264 17.15 19.77 -17.85
CA ASN A 264 17.57 21.13 -17.51
C ASN A 264 18.71 21.18 -16.49
N SER A 265 19.19 20.03 -16.01
CA SER A 265 20.28 19.93 -15.06
C SER A 265 21.60 19.53 -15.74
N ASN A 266 22.71 19.73 -15.01
CA ASN A 266 24.06 19.27 -15.41
C ASN A 266 24.27 17.77 -15.14
N ALA A 267 23.24 17.07 -14.61
CA ALA A 267 23.34 15.65 -14.21
C ALA A 267 22.97 14.67 -15.33
N LYS A 268 23.06 15.09 -16.60
CA LYS A 268 22.85 14.22 -17.77
C LYS A 268 23.77 13.01 -17.71
N GLY A 269 23.18 11.80 -17.82
CA GLY A 269 23.91 10.53 -17.76
C GLY A 269 24.08 9.96 -16.35
N LYS A 270 24.00 10.77 -15.28
CA LYS A 270 24.03 10.28 -13.88
C LYS A 270 22.66 9.86 -13.39
N ILE A 271 21.59 10.51 -13.86
CA ILE A 271 20.21 10.15 -13.51
C ILE A 271 19.60 9.34 -14.65
N LYS A 272 19.27 8.08 -14.36
CA LYS A 272 18.70 7.14 -15.35
C LYS A 272 17.23 6.84 -15.00
N LEU A 273 16.33 7.22 -15.89
CA LEU A 273 14.90 6.90 -15.79
C LEU A 273 14.64 5.56 -16.49
N LEU A 274 14.37 4.51 -15.71
CA LEU A 274 14.24 3.13 -16.22
C LEU A 274 12.82 2.80 -16.70
N GLY A 275 11.83 3.62 -16.31
CA GLY A 275 10.43 3.28 -16.55
C GLY A 275 9.94 2.15 -15.66
N TYR A 276 8.94 1.41 -16.14
CA TYR A 276 8.46 0.21 -15.46
C TYR A 276 9.53 -0.89 -15.50
N VAL A 277 9.73 -1.54 -14.37
CA VAL A 277 10.59 -2.70 -14.21
C VAL A 277 9.79 -3.84 -13.57
N SER A 278 10.08 -5.07 -13.96
CA SER A 278 9.52 -6.27 -13.31
C SER A 278 10.00 -6.39 -11.86
N ASP A 279 9.31 -7.19 -11.03
CA ASP A 279 9.75 -7.45 -9.65
C ASP A 279 11.16 -8.06 -9.62
N ALA A 280 11.51 -8.95 -10.55
CA ALA A 280 12.84 -9.54 -10.66
C ALA A 280 13.93 -8.48 -10.93
N GLU A 281 13.68 -7.57 -11.88
CA GLU A 281 14.57 -6.46 -12.19
C GLU A 281 14.66 -5.48 -11.02
N LYS A 282 13.54 -5.18 -10.36
CA LYS A 282 13.50 -4.32 -9.16
C LYS A 282 14.36 -4.89 -8.04
N TYR A 283 14.26 -6.18 -7.77
CA TYR A 283 15.07 -6.83 -6.75
C TYR A 283 16.55 -6.88 -7.11
N ASP A 284 16.90 -7.05 -8.40
CA ASP A 284 18.29 -6.95 -8.86
C ASP A 284 18.84 -5.52 -8.67
N LEU A 285 18.06 -4.51 -9.03
CA LEU A 285 18.44 -3.11 -8.79
C LEU A 285 18.64 -2.83 -7.30
N MET A 286 17.69 -3.26 -6.44
CA MET A 286 17.80 -3.10 -4.99
C MET A 286 19.10 -3.73 -4.47
N ARG A 287 19.36 -4.97 -4.87
CA ARG A 287 20.53 -5.74 -4.43
C ARG A 287 21.87 -5.06 -4.74
N ARG A 288 21.95 -4.26 -5.81
CA ARG A 288 23.17 -3.61 -6.30
C ARG A 288 23.29 -2.15 -5.85
N ALA A 289 22.20 -1.50 -5.51
CA ALA A 289 22.16 -0.10 -5.15
C ALA A 289 22.97 0.21 -3.88
N LYS A 290 23.58 1.40 -3.82
CA LYS A 290 24.23 1.94 -2.62
C LYS A 290 23.24 2.08 -1.46
N ALA A 291 22.06 2.63 -1.75
CA ALA A 291 20.88 2.66 -0.87
C ALA A 291 19.61 2.88 -1.69
N LEU A 292 18.45 2.55 -1.11
CA LEU A 292 17.15 3.00 -1.58
C LEU A 292 16.85 4.38 -1.02
N ILE A 293 16.46 5.33 -1.86
CA ILE A 293 15.89 6.62 -1.43
C ILE A 293 14.36 6.50 -1.48
N PHE A 294 13.71 6.67 -0.34
CA PHE A 294 12.26 6.55 -0.18
C PHE A 294 11.67 7.80 0.49
N PRO A 295 11.50 8.90 -0.24
CA PRO A 295 11.05 10.18 0.30
C PRO A 295 9.52 10.33 0.29
N SER A 296 8.79 9.21 0.43
CA SER A 296 7.33 9.21 0.39
C SER A 296 6.74 9.92 1.61
N LYS A 297 5.78 10.83 1.37
CA LYS A 297 5.03 11.52 2.41
C LYS A 297 3.68 10.82 2.64
N GLY A 298 3.26 10.71 3.90
CA GLY A 298 1.99 10.08 4.24
C GLY A 298 1.92 8.59 3.91
N GLU A 299 3.05 7.89 3.96
CA GLU A 299 3.13 6.44 3.71
C GLU A 299 2.49 5.65 4.85
N ASP A 300 1.56 4.77 4.53
CA ASP A 300 0.84 4.00 5.55
C ASP A 300 1.70 2.88 6.14
N PHE A 301 2.48 2.18 5.28
CA PHE A 301 3.42 1.15 5.73
C PHE A 301 4.76 1.19 4.97
N GLY A 302 4.73 1.08 3.64
CA GLY A 302 5.94 1.11 2.82
C GLY A 302 6.56 -0.29 2.61
N ILE A 303 6.00 -1.07 1.70
CA ILE A 303 6.53 -2.39 1.32
C ILE A 303 7.93 -2.27 0.67
N VAL A 304 8.15 -1.25 -0.16
CA VAL A 304 9.39 -1.06 -0.93
C VAL A 304 10.65 -0.91 -0.06
N PRO A 305 10.65 -0.17 1.05
CA PRO A 305 11.73 -0.18 2.03
C PRO A 305 12.10 -1.58 2.55
N ILE A 306 11.10 -2.41 2.84
CA ILE A 306 11.32 -3.76 3.33
C ILE A 306 11.88 -4.65 2.22
N GLU A 307 11.39 -4.54 0.98
CA GLU A 307 11.95 -5.24 -0.18
C GLU A 307 13.45 -4.88 -0.38
N ALA A 308 13.83 -3.60 -0.19
CA ALA A 308 15.22 -3.18 -0.26
C ALA A 308 16.06 -3.77 0.88
N MET A 309 15.58 -3.72 2.11
CA MET A 309 16.25 -4.35 3.26
C MET A 309 16.35 -5.86 3.09
N ALA A 310 15.35 -6.52 2.50
CA ALA A 310 15.38 -7.94 2.18
C ALA A 310 16.50 -8.28 1.18
N ALA A 311 16.80 -7.37 0.24
CA ALA A 311 17.94 -7.49 -0.68
C ALA A 311 19.28 -7.17 -0.02
N GLY A 312 19.31 -6.80 1.27
CA GLY A 312 20.48 -6.39 2.02
C GLY A 312 20.84 -4.91 1.84
N THR A 313 19.96 -4.09 1.32
CA THR A 313 20.23 -2.70 0.95
C THR A 313 19.63 -1.73 1.98
N PRO A 314 20.43 -0.78 2.52
CA PRO A 314 19.94 0.21 3.46
C PRO A 314 18.98 1.21 2.80
N VAL A 315 18.16 1.85 3.62
CA VAL A 315 17.13 2.76 3.17
C VAL A 315 17.35 4.16 3.73
N ILE A 316 17.20 5.17 2.88
CA ILE A 316 17.13 6.57 3.28
C ILE A 316 15.68 7.03 3.07
N ALA A 317 14.92 7.28 4.14
CA ALA A 317 13.51 7.58 4.04
C ALA A 317 13.11 8.86 4.77
N TYR A 318 11.97 9.44 4.37
CA TYR A 318 11.36 10.52 5.13
C TYR A 318 10.78 10.00 6.43
N ARG A 319 11.00 10.74 7.54
CA ARG A 319 10.60 10.36 8.91
C ARG A 319 9.10 10.57 9.12
N GLU A 320 8.28 9.82 8.38
CA GLU A 320 6.82 9.88 8.51
C GLU A 320 6.21 8.53 8.16
N GLY A 321 5.23 8.12 8.94
CA GLY A 321 4.45 6.91 8.68
C GLY A 321 5.23 5.60 8.84
N GLY A 322 4.85 4.58 8.06
CA GLY A 322 5.41 3.23 8.16
C GLY A 322 6.94 3.12 8.15
N PRO A 323 7.72 3.92 7.41
CA PRO A 323 9.17 3.92 7.49
C PRO A 323 9.73 4.09 8.91
N THR A 324 9.04 4.83 9.79
CA THR A 324 9.46 5.01 11.20
C THR A 324 9.30 3.74 12.05
N GLU A 325 8.51 2.79 11.56
CA GLU A 325 8.24 1.50 12.23
C GLU A 325 9.13 0.37 11.71
N THR A 326 9.61 0.50 10.46
CA THR A 326 10.30 -0.58 9.75
C THR A 326 11.80 -0.38 9.63
N ILE A 327 12.27 0.88 9.66
CA ILE A 327 13.68 1.22 9.50
C ILE A 327 14.30 1.51 10.87
N SER A 328 15.40 0.83 11.18
CA SER A 328 16.17 1.05 12.41
C SER A 328 17.36 1.99 12.15
N GLU A 329 17.46 3.07 12.93
CA GLU A 329 18.62 3.98 12.94
C GLU A 329 19.63 3.62 14.04
N LYS A 330 19.24 2.73 14.97
CA LYS A 330 20.07 2.22 16.06
C LYS A 330 20.67 0.87 15.66
N ASN A 331 21.51 0.32 16.49
CA ASN A 331 22.11 -1.00 16.25
C ASN A 331 21.07 -2.12 16.50
N PRO A 332 20.79 -2.98 15.53
CA PRO A 332 21.35 -3.03 14.17
C PRO A 332 20.77 -1.93 13.25
N LYS A 333 21.67 -1.16 12.65
CA LYS A 333 21.29 -0.03 11.78
C LYS A 333 20.89 -0.54 10.37
N THR A 334 19.71 -0.13 9.88
CA THR A 334 19.21 -0.56 8.56
C THR A 334 18.92 0.61 7.62
N GLY A 335 19.00 1.84 8.11
CA GLY A 335 18.77 3.02 7.29
C GLY A 335 18.94 4.34 8.04
N ILE A 336 18.54 5.42 7.38
CA ILE A 336 18.53 6.79 7.89
C ILE A 336 17.17 7.41 7.64
N LEU A 337 16.62 8.08 8.64
CA LEU A 337 15.36 8.82 8.54
C LEU A 337 15.64 10.33 8.57
N PHE A 338 15.33 11.06 7.48
CA PHE A 338 15.47 12.52 7.46
C PHE A 338 14.18 13.24 7.91
N GLY A 339 14.34 14.30 8.71
CA GLY A 339 13.23 14.94 9.42
C GLY A 339 12.54 16.06 8.66
N LYS A 340 13.23 16.78 7.76
CA LYS A 340 12.65 17.87 6.97
C LYS A 340 12.35 17.40 5.55
N TYR A 341 11.11 17.58 5.09
CA TYR A 341 10.72 17.26 3.71
C TYR A 341 11.28 18.31 2.74
N ASP A 342 12.60 18.28 2.57
CA ASP A 342 13.36 19.19 1.72
C ASP A 342 14.50 18.42 1.05
N TYR A 343 14.69 18.63 -0.25
CA TYR A 343 15.77 18.01 -1.02
C TYR A 343 17.17 18.38 -0.50
N LYS A 344 17.37 19.57 0.09
CA LYS A 344 18.64 20.00 0.68
C LYS A 344 18.98 19.18 1.92
N GLU A 345 17.99 18.78 2.70
CA GLU A 345 18.20 17.91 3.85
C GLU A 345 18.63 16.51 3.39
N LEU A 346 17.93 15.96 2.38
CA LEU A 346 18.33 14.70 1.76
C LEU A 346 19.73 14.80 1.15
N ALA A 347 20.06 15.89 0.45
CA ALA A 347 21.37 16.13 -0.14
C ALA A 347 22.49 16.12 0.89
N LYS A 348 22.30 16.69 2.10
CA LYS A 348 23.28 16.61 3.20
C LYS A 348 23.57 15.16 3.61
N ILE A 349 22.55 14.32 3.64
CA ILE A 349 22.69 12.89 3.95
C ILE A 349 23.45 12.20 2.83
N LEU A 350 23.07 12.41 1.56
CA LEU A 350 23.71 11.75 0.42
C LEU A 350 25.21 12.05 0.32
N ARG A 351 25.64 13.29 0.65
CA ARG A 351 27.08 13.65 0.66
C ARG A 351 27.92 12.87 1.66
N LYS A 352 27.32 12.47 2.78
CA LYS A 352 27.98 11.78 3.89
C LYS A 352 27.67 10.29 3.96
N PHE A 353 26.81 9.82 3.06
CA PHE A 353 26.31 8.44 3.12
C PHE A 353 27.40 7.46 2.72
N ASP A 354 27.76 6.59 3.66
CA ASP A 354 28.59 5.42 3.39
C ASP A 354 27.74 4.14 3.53
N SER A 355 27.77 3.31 2.49
CA SER A 355 27.03 2.03 2.50
C SER A 355 27.70 1.00 3.41
N ASP A 356 28.99 1.17 3.73
CA ASP A 356 29.75 0.23 4.55
C ASP A 356 29.39 0.36 6.04
N ASP A 357 28.70 1.45 6.43
CA ASP A 357 28.08 1.61 7.76
C ASP A 357 26.88 0.65 8.00
N PHE A 358 26.42 -0.08 6.97
CA PHE A 358 25.22 -0.90 7.00
C PHE A 358 25.52 -2.34 6.58
N ASP A 359 25.44 -3.25 7.56
CA ASP A 359 25.56 -4.69 7.30
C ASP A 359 24.35 -5.21 6.53
N PRO A 360 24.54 -5.82 5.33
CA PRO A 360 23.46 -6.42 4.56
C PRO A 360 22.67 -7.48 5.34
N ILE A 361 23.32 -8.20 6.24
CA ILE A 361 22.66 -9.22 7.07
C ILE A 361 21.70 -8.58 8.07
N ASN A 362 22.07 -7.46 8.65
CA ASN A 362 21.18 -6.73 9.56
C ASN A 362 19.96 -6.16 8.84
N CYS A 363 20.15 -5.60 7.62
CA CYS A 363 19.04 -5.19 6.77
C CYS A 363 18.08 -6.38 6.50
N ARG A 364 18.65 -7.54 6.14
CA ARG A 364 17.87 -8.75 5.87
C ARG A 364 17.08 -9.23 7.08
N LYS A 365 17.71 -9.30 8.25
CA LYS A 365 17.06 -9.72 9.51
C LYS A 365 15.89 -8.81 9.86
N GLN A 366 16.05 -7.50 9.69
CA GLN A 366 14.97 -6.54 9.92
C GLN A 366 13.80 -6.79 8.96
N ALA A 367 14.06 -7.07 7.68
CA ALA A 367 13.02 -7.37 6.70
C ALA A 367 12.30 -8.70 7.00
N GLU A 368 12.98 -9.69 7.56
CA GLU A 368 12.40 -11.00 7.89
C GLU A 368 11.29 -10.93 8.92
N GLU A 369 11.26 -9.89 9.77
CA GLU A 369 10.14 -9.64 10.70
C GLU A 369 8.80 -9.37 9.99
N PHE A 370 8.84 -9.05 8.70
CA PHE A 370 7.68 -8.76 7.84
C PHE A 370 7.44 -9.84 6.78
N ASP A 371 8.11 -11.00 6.90
CA ASP A 371 7.95 -12.09 5.93
C ASP A 371 6.50 -12.59 5.88
N THR A 372 6.05 -12.98 4.69
CA THR A 372 4.70 -13.52 4.45
C THR A 372 4.33 -14.63 5.42
N LYS A 373 5.28 -15.50 5.82
CA LYS A 373 5.02 -16.58 6.79
C LYS A 373 4.59 -16.06 8.15
N ILE A 374 5.20 -14.96 8.60
CA ILE A 374 4.85 -14.31 9.88
C ILE A 374 3.44 -13.70 9.79
N PHE A 375 3.14 -13.04 8.68
CA PHE A 375 1.80 -12.52 8.42
C PHE A 375 0.75 -13.63 8.44
N VAL A 376 0.97 -14.71 7.69
CA VAL A 376 0.07 -15.89 7.62
C VAL A 376 -0.18 -16.47 9.00
N TYR A 377 0.89 -16.66 9.78
CA TYR A 377 0.78 -17.17 11.14
C TYR A 377 -0.08 -16.26 12.03
N LYS A 378 0.22 -14.95 12.04
CA LYS A 378 -0.52 -13.97 12.84
C LYS A 378 -1.99 -13.86 12.43
N MET A 379 -2.29 -13.87 11.13
CA MET A 379 -3.67 -13.81 10.64
C MET A 379 -4.49 -15.04 11.04
N ARG A 380 -3.88 -16.24 10.98
CA ARG A 380 -4.54 -17.49 11.43
C ARG A 380 -4.80 -17.45 12.93
N ALA A 381 -3.78 -17.12 13.73
CA ALA A 381 -3.92 -17.04 15.19
C ALA A 381 -4.99 -16.01 15.59
N TYR A 382 -5.04 -14.87 14.91
CA TYR A 382 -6.03 -13.82 15.17
C TYR A 382 -7.47 -14.31 14.90
N VAL A 383 -7.70 -14.96 13.76
CA VAL A 383 -9.02 -15.49 13.40
C VAL A 383 -9.44 -16.64 14.33
N GLU A 384 -8.50 -17.49 14.78
CA GLU A 384 -8.77 -18.51 15.80
C GLU A 384 -9.21 -17.89 17.12
N ASP A 385 -8.55 -16.84 17.55
CA ASP A 385 -8.91 -16.10 18.77
C ASP A 385 -10.30 -15.48 18.66
N VAL A 386 -10.56 -14.78 17.55
CA VAL A 386 -11.87 -14.21 17.24
C VAL A 386 -12.97 -15.26 17.33
N LEU A 387 -12.81 -16.41 16.66
CA LEU A 387 -13.82 -17.47 16.66
C LEU A 387 -13.96 -18.19 18.01
N SER A 388 -12.95 -18.10 18.89
CA SER A 388 -13.01 -18.68 20.23
C SER A 388 -13.73 -17.78 21.24
N ASN A 389 -13.80 -16.49 20.96
CA ASN A 389 -14.35 -15.47 21.84
C ASN A 389 -15.72 -14.92 21.35
N TYR A 390 -16.17 -15.32 20.15
CA TYR A 390 -17.40 -14.88 19.50
C TYR A 390 -18.50 -15.95 19.65
#